data_a4c5cdd594a574b55d465b4f0eb162d0
#
_entry.id   a4c5cdd594a574b55d465b4f0eb162d0
#
_cell.length_a   1.000
_cell.length_b   1.000
_cell.length_c   1.000
_cell.angle_alpha   90.00
_cell.angle_beta   90.00
_cell.angle_gamma   90.00
#
_symmetry.space_group_name_H-M   'P 1'
#
loop_
_entity.id
_entity.type
_entity.pdbx_description
1 polymer ?
#
loop_
_entity_poly.entity_id
_entity_poly.type
_entity_poly.pdbx_seq_one_letter_code
_entity_poly.pdbx_strand_id
1 'polypeptide(L)'
;MKKVLFVCLGNICRSPMAEAVFRKMVEDENLSDKIFIDSAATSSWEHGNPVHHGTRKRLAKEGIRVDGMFSRILNDNDLTFDYIIGMDESNISNIKKFLNNRFNGEVKMLLEYAGEK
;
A
#
# COMPACT_ATOMS: atom_id res chain seq x y z
N MET A 1 -12.11 8.60 -10.51
CA MET A 1 -11.67 7.79 -9.36
C MET A 1 -10.18 8.03 -9.08
N LYS A 2 -9.85 8.27 -7.84
CA LYS A 2 -8.44 8.38 -7.43
C LYS A 2 -7.92 7.00 -7.05
N LYS A 3 -6.65 6.72 -7.39
CA LYS A 3 -6.04 5.41 -7.15
C LYS A 3 -4.81 5.57 -6.28
N VAL A 4 -4.79 4.84 -5.15
CA VAL A 4 -3.75 4.93 -4.13
C VAL A 4 -3.11 3.56 -3.94
N LEU A 5 -1.78 3.50 -4.00
CA LEU A 5 -1.02 2.28 -3.82
C LEU A 5 -0.06 2.42 -2.64
N PHE A 6 -0.16 1.51 -1.68
CA PHE A 6 0.77 1.46 -0.55
C PHE A 6 1.86 0.43 -0.84
N VAL A 7 3.11 0.78 -0.58
CA VAL A 7 4.24 -0.07 -0.93
C VAL A 7 5.22 -0.21 0.24
N CYS A 8 5.63 -1.45 0.50
CA CYS A 8 6.73 -1.73 1.42
C CYS A 8 7.60 -2.84 0.84
N LEU A 9 8.61 -3.29 1.58
CA LEU A 9 9.55 -4.27 1.04
C LEU A 9 8.86 -5.57 0.66
N GLY A 10 8.13 -6.18 1.59
CA GLY A 10 7.55 -7.52 1.39
C GLY A 10 6.06 -7.56 1.11
N ASN A 11 5.34 -6.47 1.35
CA ASN A 11 3.88 -6.40 1.17
C ASN A 11 3.13 -7.47 1.99
N ILE A 12 3.62 -7.76 3.18
CA ILE A 12 2.92 -8.68 4.10
C ILE A 12 2.63 -8.04 5.46
N CYS A 13 3.19 -6.88 5.75
CA CYS A 13 3.08 -6.25 7.05
C CYS A 13 2.60 -4.81 6.96
N ARG A 14 3.52 -3.87 6.66
CA ARG A 14 3.21 -2.44 6.71
C ARG A 14 2.26 -1.97 5.62
N SER A 15 2.52 -2.31 4.37
CA SER A 15 1.65 -1.83 3.29
C SER A 15 0.26 -2.46 3.30
N PRO A 16 0.10 -3.77 3.58
CA PRO A 16 -1.26 -4.30 3.71
C PRO A 16 -2.00 -3.74 4.92
N MET A 17 -1.29 -3.43 6.02
CA MET A 17 -1.94 -2.77 7.16
C MET A 17 -2.45 -1.39 6.75
N ALA A 18 -1.63 -0.59 6.08
CA ALA A 18 -2.03 0.73 5.61
C ALA A 18 -3.21 0.64 4.63
N GLU A 19 -3.16 -0.31 3.70
CA GLU A 19 -4.24 -0.55 2.76
C GLU A 19 -5.55 -0.87 3.49
N ALA A 20 -5.51 -1.80 4.44
CA ALA A 20 -6.70 -2.26 5.15
C ALA A 20 -7.31 -1.15 5.99
N VAL A 21 -6.49 -0.39 6.71
CA VAL A 21 -6.96 0.72 7.55
C VAL A 21 -7.56 1.82 6.68
N PHE A 22 -6.89 2.19 5.60
CA PHE A 22 -7.38 3.25 4.72
C PHE A 22 -8.67 2.82 4.02
N ARG A 23 -8.75 1.55 3.61
CA ARG A 23 -9.98 1.04 3.00
C ARG A 23 -11.16 1.16 3.95
N LYS A 24 -10.95 0.84 5.23
CA LYS A 24 -12.01 0.97 6.23
C LYS A 24 -12.43 2.44 6.41
N MET A 25 -11.48 3.35 6.45
CA MET A 25 -11.78 4.78 6.55
C MET A 25 -12.59 5.26 5.34
N VAL A 26 -12.23 4.82 4.16
CA VAL A 26 -12.93 5.18 2.92
C VAL A 26 -14.36 4.63 2.92
N GLU A 27 -14.53 3.39 3.39
CA GLU A 27 -15.86 2.79 3.53
C GLU A 27 -16.72 3.55 4.53
N ASP A 28 -16.14 3.91 5.67
CA ASP A 28 -16.87 4.64 6.71
C ASP A 28 -17.33 6.02 6.23
N GLU A 29 -16.61 6.61 5.27
CA GLU A 29 -16.96 7.92 4.69
C GLU A 29 -17.78 7.80 3.41
N ASN A 30 -18.18 6.58 3.04
CA ASN A 30 -18.95 6.30 1.81
C ASN A 30 -18.25 6.74 0.54
N LEU A 31 -16.92 6.57 0.48
CA LEU A 31 -16.10 6.97 -0.67
C LEU A 31 -15.54 5.79 -1.48
N SER A 32 -16.03 4.57 -1.21
CA SER A 32 -15.50 3.36 -1.85
C SER A 32 -15.61 3.37 -3.37
N ASP A 33 -16.58 4.08 -3.92
CA ASP A 33 -16.76 4.19 -5.36
C ASP A 33 -15.90 5.32 -5.98
N LYS A 34 -15.18 6.07 -5.15
CA LYS A 34 -14.38 7.21 -5.60
C LYS A 34 -12.88 7.02 -5.41
N ILE A 35 -12.47 6.05 -4.58
CA ILE A 35 -11.06 5.80 -4.27
C ILE A 35 -10.77 4.32 -4.41
N PHE A 36 -9.83 3.97 -5.29
CA PHE A 36 -9.32 2.61 -5.44
C PHE A 36 -8.03 2.46 -4.65
N ILE A 37 -7.92 1.40 -3.86
CA ILE A 37 -6.80 1.19 -2.93
C ILE A 37 -6.20 -0.18 -3.16
N ASP A 38 -4.87 -0.25 -3.18
CA ASP A 38 -4.16 -1.54 -3.29
C ASP A 38 -2.82 -1.41 -2.60
N SER A 39 -2.05 -2.49 -2.57
CA SER A 39 -0.70 -2.49 -2.03
C SER A 39 0.19 -3.43 -2.81
N ALA A 40 1.51 -3.23 -2.71
CA ALA A 40 2.48 -4.02 -3.44
C ALA A 40 3.83 -4.02 -2.72
N ALA A 41 4.73 -4.88 -3.17
CA ALA A 41 6.08 -5.04 -2.63
C ALA A 41 7.12 -4.52 -3.60
N THR A 42 8.27 -4.07 -3.07
CA THR A 42 9.43 -3.78 -3.90
C THR A 42 10.29 -5.02 -4.13
N SER A 43 10.10 -6.10 -3.36
CA SER A 43 10.81 -7.35 -3.54
C SER A 43 9.86 -8.50 -3.81
N SER A 44 10.38 -9.58 -4.38
CA SER A 44 9.58 -10.78 -4.68
C SER A 44 9.63 -11.83 -3.57
N TRP A 45 10.34 -11.57 -2.48
CA TRP A 45 10.58 -12.58 -1.44
C TRP A 45 9.31 -13.16 -0.85
N GLU A 46 8.30 -12.35 -0.68
CA GLU A 46 7.04 -12.77 -0.07
C GLU A 46 5.90 -12.89 -1.09
N HIS A 47 6.22 -12.88 -2.38
CA HIS A 47 5.19 -12.90 -3.43
C HIS A 47 4.24 -14.09 -3.25
N GLY A 48 2.95 -13.79 -3.21
CA GLY A 48 1.92 -14.81 -3.03
C GLY A 48 1.62 -15.14 -1.58
N ASN A 49 2.39 -14.63 -0.61
CA ASN A 49 2.15 -14.92 0.80
C ASN A 49 1.03 -14.05 1.36
N PRO A 50 0.25 -14.57 2.31
CA PRO A 50 -0.80 -13.77 2.96
C PRO A 50 -0.21 -12.73 3.90
N VAL A 51 -1.06 -11.85 4.39
CA VAL A 51 -0.68 -10.84 5.38
C VAL A 51 -0.05 -11.54 6.59
N HIS A 52 1.03 -10.97 7.11
CA HIS A 52 1.75 -11.51 8.25
C HIS A 52 0.83 -11.75 9.44
N HIS A 53 1.05 -12.86 10.15
CA HIS A 53 0.18 -13.28 11.25
C HIS A 53 -0.03 -12.18 12.31
N GLY A 54 1.05 -11.53 12.75
CA GLY A 54 0.94 -10.47 13.75
C GLY A 54 0.12 -9.29 13.27
N THR A 55 0.26 -8.93 12.00
CA THR A 55 -0.52 -7.85 11.39
C THR A 55 -1.99 -8.22 11.32
N ARG A 56 -2.31 -9.45 10.90
CA ARG A 56 -3.69 -9.93 10.86
C ARG A 56 -4.34 -9.89 12.25
N LYS A 57 -3.58 -10.33 13.25
CA LYS A 57 -4.05 -10.37 14.63
C LYS A 57 -4.35 -8.96 15.15
N ARG A 58 -3.45 -8.02 14.85
CA ARG A 58 -3.62 -6.62 15.28
C ARG A 58 -4.84 -5.97 14.63
N LEU A 59 -5.02 -6.19 13.33
CA LEU A 59 -6.15 -5.63 12.59
C LEU A 59 -7.48 -6.27 13.02
N ALA A 60 -7.47 -7.55 13.35
CA ALA A 60 -8.68 -8.25 13.80
C ALA A 60 -9.22 -7.63 15.09
N LYS A 61 -8.35 -7.11 15.96
CA LYS A 61 -8.78 -6.42 17.18
C LYS A 61 -9.57 -5.15 16.88
N GLU A 62 -9.34 -4.56 15.71
CA GLU A 62 -10.05 -3.35 15.28
C GLU A 62 -11.22 -3.70 14.34
N GLY A 63 -11.54 -4.98 14.20
CA GLY A 63 -12.61 -5.41 13.31
C GLY A 63 -12.28 -5.32 11.84
N ILE A 64 -10.98 -5.25 11.50
CA ILE A 64 -10.54 -5.11 10.12
C ILE A 64 -10.06 -6.46 9.59
N ARG A 65 -10.62 -6.90 8.48
CA ARG A 65 -10.29 -8.19 7.87
C ARG A 65 -9.37 -8.00 6.68
N VAL A 66 -8.46 -8.95 6.50
CA VAL A 66 -7.50 -8.93 5.40
C VAL A 66 -7.52 -10.25 4.63
N ASP A 67 -8.62 -10.99 4.72
CA ASP A 67 -8.79 -12.24 4.00
C ASP A 67 -8.73 -11.97 2.49
N GLY A 68 -7.98 -12.78 1.78
CA GLY A 68 -7.83 -12.62 0.34
C GLY A 68 -6.78 -11.60 -0.08
N MET A 69 -6.05 -11.01 0.86
CA MET A 69 -4.93 -10.12 0.54
C MET A 69 -3.64 -10.94 0.51
N PHE A 70 -2.91 -10.84 -0.60
CA PHE A 70 -1.65 -11.58 -0.79
C PHE A 70 -0.59 -10.63 -1.33
N SER A 71 0.67 -10.88 -0.94
CA SER A 71 1.79 -10.08 -1.43
C SER A 71 1.92 -10.20 -2.95
N ARG A 72 2.16 -9.06 -3.60
CA ARG A 72 2.51 -9.02 -5.01
C ARG A 72 3.59 -7.96 -5.22
N ILE A 73 4.41 -8.16 -6.24
CA ILE A 73 5.46 -7.20 -6.55
C ILE A 73 4.92 -6.08 -7.46
N LEU A 74 5.53 -4.90 -7.37
CA LEU A 74 5.22 -3.79 -8.29
C LEU A 74 5.32 -4.25 -9.75
N ASN A 75 4.40 -3.78 -10.58
CA ASN A 75 4.43 -4.07 -12.01
C ASN A 75 4.02 -2.83 -12.81
N ASP A 76 4.09 -2.91 -14.14
CA ASP A 76 3.85 -1.74 -14.98
C ASP A 76 2.42 -1.21 -14.91
N ASN A 77 1.45 -2.02 -14.51
CA ASN A 77 0.08 -1.54 -14.32
C ASN A 77 -0.01 -0.54 -13.17
N ASP A 78 0.97 -0.56 -12.25
CA ASP A 78 0.98 0.37 -11.13
C ASP A 78 1.32 1.80 -11.55
N LEU A 79 1.79 2.00 -12.77
CA LEU A 79 2.02 3.35 -13.32
C LEU A 79 0.73 4.13 -13.49
N THR A 80 -0.42 3.47 -13.42
CA THR A 80 -1.73 4.12 -13.54
C THR A 80 -2.25 4.70 -12.23
N PHE A 81 -1.57 4.47 -11.12
CA PHE A 81 -1.98 5.03 -9.82
C PHE A 81 -1.72 6.54 -9.78
N ASP A 82 -2.51 7.24 -8.98
CA ASP A 82 -2.33 8.68 -8.76
C ASP A 82 -1.32 8.94 -7.66
N TYR A 83 -1.31 8.07 -6.63
CA TYR A 83 -0.42 8.18 -5.49
C TYR A 83 0.23 6.84 -5.21
N ILE A 84 1.56 6.85 -5.05
CA ILE A 84 2.30 5.66 -4.59
C ILE A 84 2.96 6.06 -3.28
N ILE A 85 2.58 5.39 -2.21
CA ILE A 85 2.98 5.74 -0.85
C ILE A 85 3.88 4.67 -0.27
N GLY A 86 5.13 5.02 0.04
CA GLY A 86 6.08 4.14 0.70
C GLY A 86 6.01 4.31 2.20
N MET A 87 6.45 3.30 2.93
CA MET A 87 6.40 3.30 4.39
C MET A 87 7.62 3.95 5.02
N ASP A 88 8.78 3.91 4.31
CA ASP A 88 10.01 4.54 4.77
C ASP A 88 10.84 4.99 3.57
N GLU A 89 11.97 5.63 3.84
CA GLU A 89 12.84 6.17 2.79
C GLU A 89 13.41 5.08 1.89
N SER A 90 13.69 3.91 2.43
CA SER A 90 14.18 2.77 1.64
C SER A 90 13.12 2.34 0.62
N ASN A 91 11.86 2.30 1.04
CA ASN A 91 10.76 2.00 0.11
C ASN A 91 10.68 3.05 -0.99
N ILE A 92 10.80 4.34 -0.64
CA ILE A 92 10.75 5.43 -1.62
C ILE A 92 11.86 5.29 -2.64
N SER A 93 13.08 5.00 -2.19
CA SER A 93 14.23 4.81 -3.07
C SER A 93 13.97 3.67 -4.06
N ASN A 94 13.49 2.54 -3.58
CA ASN A 94 13.21 1.37 -4.43
C ASN A 94 12.04 1.61 -5.37
N ILE A 95 11.02 2.35 -4.91
CA ILE A 95 9.90 2.73 -5.77
C ILE A 95 10.40 3.60 -6.93
N LYS A 96 11.22 4.60 -6.64
CA LYS A 96 11.73 5.50 -7.67
C LYS A 96 12.60 4.77 -8.69
N LYS A 97 13.39 3.80 -8.25
CA LYS A 97 14.17 2.97 -9.16
C LYS A 97 13.26 2.20 -10.12
N PHE A 98 12.20 1.61 -9.58
CA PHE A 98 11.25 0.88 -10.40
C PHE A 98 10.57 1.81 -11.41
N LEU A 99 10.14 2.98 -10.96
CA LEU A 99 9.40 3.92 -11.81
C LEU A 99 10.24 4.51 -12.93
N ASN A 100 11.51 4.76 -12.66
CA ASN A 100 12.49 5.24 -13.66
C ASN A 100 11.93 6.38 -14.54
N ASN A 101 11.37 7.40 -13.90
CA ASN A 101 10.78 8.59 -14.55
C ASN A 101 9.58 8.31 -15.45
N ARG A 102 8.96 7.14 -15.33
CA ARG A 102 7.78 6.78 -16.14
C ARG A 102 6.46 7.16 -15.49
N PHE A 103 6.49 7.63 -14.26
CA PHE A 103 5.28 7.85 -13.45
C PHE A 103 4.91 9.32 -13.43
N ASN A 104 3.62 9.62 -13.63
CA ASN A 104 3.10 10.99 -13.63
C ASN A 104 2.39 11.36 -12.34
N GLY A 105 2.26 10.43 -11.40
CA GLY A 105 1.60 10.66 -10.12
C GLY A 105 2.57 11.15 -9.05
N GLU A 106 2.13 11.05 -7.81
CA GLU A 106 2.88 11.51 -6.65
C GLU A 106 3.44 10.34 -5.86
N VAL A 107 4.72 10.42 -5.46
CA VAL A 107 5.38 9.42 -4.61
C VAL A 107 5.77 10.10 -3.30
N LYS A 108 5.26 9.59 -2.17
CA LYS A 108 5.56 10.14 -0.86
C LYS A 108 5.61 9.06 0.20
N MET A 109 6.19 9.40 1.36
CA MET A 109 6.12 8.54 2.53
C MET A 109 4.80 8.77 3.25
N LEU A 110 4.29 7.72 3.90
CA LEU A 110 3.03 7.82 4.63
C LEU A 110 3.07 8.91 5.69
N LEU A 111 4.18 9.03 6.43
CA LEU A 111 4.31 10.02 7.50
C LEU A 111 4.27 11.46 6.99
N GLU A 112 4.60 11.71 5.73
CA GLU A 112 4.50 13.05 5.16
C GLU A 112 3.04 13.52 5.12
N TYR A 113 2.11 12.61 4.83
CA TYR A 113 0.69 12.95 4.83
C TYR A 113 0.15 13.15 6.23
N ALA A 114 0.78 12.55 7.24
CA ALA A 114 0.41 12.75 8.63
C ALA A 114 1.02 14.02 9.22
N GLY A 115 1.82 14.76 8.45
CA GLY A 115 2.48 15.98 8.92
C GLY A 115 3.73 15.74 9.75
N GLU A 116 4.26 14.52 9.72
CA GLU A 116 5.46 14.15 10.46
C GLU A 116 6.62 13.93 9.49
N LYS A 117 7.82 14.12 9.97
CA LYS A 117 9.03 13.97 9.16
C LYS A 117 9.92 12.88 9.72
#